data_00b2d49ec9beb294e664f118c103c6b6
#
_entry.id   00b2d49ec9beb294e664f118c103c6b6
#
_cell.length_a   1.000
_cell.length_b   1.000
_cell.length_c   1.000
_cell.angle_alpha   90.00
_cell.angle_beta   90.00
_cell.angle_gamma   90.00
#
_symmetry.space_group_name_H-M   'P 1'
#
loop_
_entity.id
_entity.type
_entity.pdbx_description
1 polymer ?
#
loop_
_entity_poly.entity_id
_entity_poly.type
_entity_poly.pdbx_seq_one_letter_code
_entity_poly.pdbx_strand_id
1 'polypeptide(L)'
;EPVAPAEMQVAAVEPEPLLRKAAVEEARSASVEIEVVDGVASALPAEDASQDAAIASLVLCSVPDQAKALAEMRRVLKPGGELRFYEHVVAHKSLPAGLQRVADATIWPRVAGGCHLARDTGPAIEEAGFTIQRSERFPFSPSAALPSIPHILGVARRA
;
A
#
# COMPACT_ATOMS: atom_id res chain seq x y z
N GLU A 1 -11.43 -6.90 -27.84
CA GLU A 1 -11.23 -5.45 -27.67
C GLU A 1 -11.25 -5.13 -26.19
N PRO A 2 -10.22 -4.49 -25.64
CA PRO A 2 -10.34 -3.99 -24.30
C PRO A 2 -11.40 -2.89 -24.32
N VAL A 3 -12.52 -3.14 -23.67
CA VAL A 3 -13.48 -2.08 -23.37
C VAL A 3 -12.72 -1.07 -22.54
N ALA A 4 -12.43 0.10 -23.10
CA ALA A 4 -11.92 1.22 -22.32
C ALA A 4 -12.92 1.43 -21.17
N PRO A 5 -12.51 1.42 -19.90
CA PRO A 5 -13.43 1.68 -18.82
C PRO A 5 -13.95 3.10 -19.03
N ALA A 6 -15.22 3.20 -19.45
CA ALA A 6 -15.91 4.46 -19.43
C ALA A 6 -15.85 4.94 -17.97
N GLU A 7 -15.21 6.09 -17.75
CA GLU A 7 -15.23 6.83 -16.51
C GLU A 7 -14.56 6.17 -15.29
N MET A 8 -13.29 5.75 -15.41
CA MET A 8 -12.51 5.45 -14.22
C MET A 8 -12.13 6.78 -13.52
N GLN A 9 -12.64 6.99 -12.32
CA GLN A 9 -12.25 8.09 -11.43
C GLN A 9 -11.27 7.55 -10.38
N VAL A 10 -10.18 8.26 -10.15
CA VAL A 10 -9.17 7.90 -9.17
C VAL A 10 -9.00 9.02 -8.15
N ALA A 11 -9.11 8.70 -6.86
CA ALA A 11 -8.71 9.59 -5.78
C ALA A 11 -7.35 9.15 -5.23
N ALA A 12 -6.34 10.00 -5.36
CA ALA A 12 -5.01 9.78 -4.78
C ALA A 12 -4.91 10.53 -3.45
N VAL A 13 -4.79 9.79 -2.36
CA VAL A 13 -4.74 10.34 -0.99
C VAL A 13 -3.30 10.50 -0.56
N GLU A 14 -2.86 11.75 -0.30
CA GLU A 14 -1.48 12.06 0.10
C GLU A 14 -1.48 13.08 1.25
N PRO A 15 -1.02 12.71 2.46
CA PRO A 15 -0.99 13.59 3.63
C PRO A 15 0.11 14.66 3.57
N GLU A 16 1.23 14.38 2.89
CA GLU A 16 2.39 15.27 2.91
C GLU A 16 2.22 16.38 1.85
N PRO A 17 2.20 17.68 2.22
CA PRO A 17 1.87 18.76 1.29
C PRO A 17 2.80 18.88 0.08
N LEU A 18 4.11 18.60 0.24
CA LEU A 18 5.07 18.68 -0.88
C LEU A 18 4.87 17.52 -1.85
N LEU A 19 4.65 16.31 -1.34
CA LEU A 19 4.35 15.14 -2.17
C LEU A 19 3.00 15.30 -2.85
N ARG A 20 1.99 15.82 -2.15
CA ARG A 20 0.68 16.11 -2.72
C ARG A 20 0.77 17.11 -3.89
N LYS A 21 1.58 18.17 -3.76
CA LYS A 21 1.85 19.09 -4.86
C LYS A 21 2.48 18.40 -6.07
N ALA A 22 3.48 17.54 -5.84
CA ALA A 22 4.10 16.77 -6.92
C ALA A 22 3.10 15.81 -7.57
N ALA A 23 2.27 15.13 -6.77
CA ALA A 23 1.24 14.24 -7.28
C ALA A 23 0.21 14.97 -8.16
N VAL A 24 -0.18 16.20 -7.82
CA VAL A 24 -1.06 17.03 -8.65
C VAL A 24 -0.43 17.32 -10.02
N GLU A 25 0.86 17.63 -10.07
CA GLU A 25 1.56 17.87 -11.34
C GLU A 25 1.62 16.59 -12.20
N GLU A 26 1.96 15.46 -11.61
CA GLU A 26 2.00 14.17 -12.31
C GLU A 26 0.62 13.70 -12.76
N ALA A 27 -0.43 13.94 -11.97
CA ALA A 27 -1.82 13.61 -12.31
C ALA A 27 -2.29 14.25 -13.63
N ARG A 28 -1.75 15.43 -13.98
CA ARG A 28 -2.09 16.12 -15.24
C ARG A 28 -1.66 15.36 -16.49
N SER A 29 -0.65 14.52 -16.39
CA SER A 29 -0.14 13.71 -17.51
C SER A 29 -0.77 12.30 -17.57
N ALA A 30 -1.61 11.95 -16.60
CA ALA A 30 -2.26 10.66 -16.54
C ALA A 30 -3.31 10.50 -17.64
N SER A 31 -3.51 9.25 -18.10
CA SER A 31 -4.52 8.90 -19.10
C SER A 31 -5.94 8.79 -18.52
N VAL A 32 -6.06 8.92 -17.20
CA VAL A 32 -7.32 8.87 -16.43
C VAL A 32 -7.41 10.10 -15.54
N GLU A 33 -8.62 10.49 -15.18
CA GLU A 33 -8.82 11.58 -14.23
C GLU A 33 -8.38 11.15 -12.82
N ILE A 34 -7.44 11.91 -12.23
CA ILE A 34 -6.93 11.67 -10.89
C ILE A 34 -7.16 12.93 -10.05
N GLU A 35 -8.02 12.83 -9.05
CA GLU A 35 -8.16 13.83 -8.00
C GLU A 35 -7.16 13.56 -6.89
N VAL A 36 -6.28 14.51 -6.61
CA VAL A 36 -5.31 14.39 -5.49
C VAL A 36 -5.87 15.12 -4.28
N VAL A 37 -6.12 14.36 -3.22
CA VAL A 37 -6.79 14.86 -2.01
C VAL A 37 -5.90 14.76 -0.77
N ASP A 38 -6.13 15.67 0.18
CA ASP A 38 -5.54 15.58 1.51
C ASP A 38 -6.20 14.49 2.32
N GLY A 39 -5.42 13.69 3.03
CA GLY A 39 -5.95 12.64 3.88
C GLY A 39 -4.89 11.66 4.31
N VAL A 40 -5.26 10.77 5.23
CA VAL A 40 -4.38 9.72 5.75
C VAL A 40 -5.02 8.36 5.56
N ALA A 41 -4.21 7.31 5.39
CA ALA A 41 -4.70 5.95 5.18
C ALA A 41 -5.55 5.41 6.34
N SER A 42 -5.40 5.97 7.55
CA SER A 42 -6.18 5.61 8.73
C SER A 42 -7.51 6.38 8.88
N ALA A 43 -7.83 7.28 7.93
CA ALA A 43 -9.08 8.02 7.85
C ALA A 43 -9.26 8.49 6.39
N LEU A 44 -9.65 7.57 5.52
CA LEU A 44 -9.79 7.82 4.08
C LEU A 44 -10.99 8.76 3.81
N PRO A 45 -10.81 9.80 2.98
CA PRO A 45 -11.86 10.76 2.65
C PRO A 45 -12.84 10.17 1.59
N ALA A 46 -13.45 9.05 1.91
CA ALA A 46 -14.42 8.37 1.06
C ALA A 46 -15.53 7.75 1.93
N GLU A 47 -16.73 7.64 1.38
CA GLU A 47 -17.87 7.03 2.05
C GLU A 47 -17.72 5.51 2.19
N ASP A 48 -18.50 4.91 3.08
CA ASP A 48 -18.54 3.47 3.26
C ASP A 48 -19.02 2.79 1.97
N ALA A 49 -18.36 1.71 1.59
CA ALA A 49 -18.73 0.88 0.44
C ALA A 49 -18.95 1.69 -0.86
N SER A 50 -18.16 2.74 -1.08
CA SER A 50 -18.25 3.61 -2.25
C SER A 50 -17.26 3.26 -3.36
N GLN A 51 -16.15 2.60 -3.03
CA GLN A 51 -15.05 2.34 -3.95
C GLN A 51 -15.07 0.92 -4.50
N ASP A 52 -14.78 0.75 -5.79
CA ASP A 52 -14.66 -0.56 -6.44
C ASP A 52 -13.29 -1.20 -6.18
N ALA A 53 -12.24 -0.38 -6.08
CA ALA A 53 -10.88 -0.82 -5.79
C ALA A 53 -10.14 0.18 -4.92
N ALA A 54 -9.18 -0.32 -4.13
CA ALA A 54 -8.17 0.46 -3.43
C ALA A 54 -6.78 -0.03 -3.82
N ILE A 55 -5.81 0.89 -3.91
CA ILE A 55 -4.41 0.56 -4.22
C ILE A 55 -3.53 1.05 -3.07
N ALA A 56 -2.72 0.16 -2.52
CA ALA A 56 -1.69 0.47 -1.54
C ALA A 56 -0.33 0.11 -2.15
N SER A 57 0.51 1.13 -2.39
CA SER A 57 1.85 0.95 -2.93
C SER A 57 2.87 1.58 -1.99
N LEU A 58 3.61 0.74 -1.26
CA LEU A 58 4.57 1.13 -0.22
C LEU A 58 3.97 2.03 0.87
N VAL A 59 2.68 1.83 1.16
CA VAL A 59 1.90 2.57 2.15
C VAL A 59 1.78 1.77 3.44
N LEU A 60 1.34 0.50 3.36
CA LEU A 60 1.09 -0.34 4.52
C LEU A 60 2.36 -0.66 5.33
N CYS A 61 3.52 -0.64 4.69
CA CYS A 61 4.79 -0.75 5.39
C CYS A 61 5.18 0.54 6.14
N SER A 62 4.60 1.70 5.81
CA SER A 62 5.05 3.02 6.29
C SER A 62 4.04 3.71 7.22
N VAL A 63 2.75 3.37 7.15
CA VAL A 63 1.73 3.99 8.01
C VAL A 63 1.96 3.68 9.49
N PRO A 64 1.65 4.60 10.41
CA PRO A 64 1.82 4.36 11.86
C PRO A 64 1.03 3.14 12.35
N ASP A 65 -0.21 3.00 11.90
CA ASP A 65 -1.14 1.92 12.28
C ASP A 65 -1.63 1.18 11.04
N GLN A 66 -1.02 0.04 10.74
CA GLN A 66 -1.35 -0.79 9.58
C GLN A 66 -2.76 -1.39 9.68
N ALA A 67 -3.17 -1.83 10.87
CA ALA A 67 -4.47 -2.43 11.07
C ALA A 67 -5.60 -1.41 10.83
N LYS A 68 -5.42 -0.18 11.32
CA LYS A 68 -6.37 0.90 11.10
C LYS A 68 -6.46 1.32 9.63
N ALA A 69 -5.33 1.38 8.94
CA ALA A 69 -5.31 1.66 7.50
C ALA A 69 -6.04 0.59 6.69
N LEU A 70 -5.81 -0.69 7.00
CA LEU A 70 -6.52 -1.81 6.37
C LEU A 70 -8.02 -1.81 6.68
N ALA A 71 -8.41 -1.47 7.91
CA ALA A 71 -9.81 -1.32 8.29
C ALA A 71 -10.51 -0.21 7.49
N GLU A 72 -9.84 0.93 7.27
CA GLU A 72 -10.34 2.02 6.44
C GLU A 72 -10.45 1.62 4.96
N MET A 73 -9.43 0.96 4.41
CA MET A 73 -9.51 0.42 3.04
C MET A 73 -10.68 -0.55 2.89
N ARG A 74 -10.91 -1.40 3.90
CA ARG A 74 -12.06 -2.29 3.92
C ARG A 74 -13.38 -1.54 4.05
N ARG A 75 -13.45 -0.48 4.85
CA ARG A 75 -14.65 0.34 5.02
C ARG A 75 -15.11 0.95 3.70
N VAL A 76 -14.18 1.60 2.97
CA VAL A 76 -14.51 2.32 1.74
C VAL A 76 -14.78 1.41 0.55
N LEU A 77 -14.20 0.21 0.50
CA LEU A 77 -14.44 -0.75 -0.58
C LEU A 77 -15.86 -1.32 -0.53
N LYS A 78 -16.49 -1.47 -1.66
CA LYS A 78 -17.73 -2.24 -1.81
C LYS A 78 -17.55 -3.71 -1.41
N PRO A 79 -18.58 -4.44 -1.01
CA PRO A 79 -18.52 -5.90 -0.90
C PRO A 79 -18.01 -6.51 -2.22
N GLY A 80 -17.01 -7.39 -2.15
CA GLY A 80 -16.34 -7.94 -3.33
C GLY A 80 -15.33 -7.01 -4.02
N GLY A 81 -15.17 -5.77 -3.55
CA GLY A 81 -14.18 -4.81 -4.05
C GLY A 81 -12.74 -5.29 -3.83
N GLU A 82 -11.82 -4.79 -4.63
CA GLU A 82 -10.44 -5.26 -4.67
C GLU A 82 -9.49 -4.33 -3.93
N LEU A 83 -8.63 -4.90 -3.08
CA LEU A 83 -7.41 -4.28 -2.58
C LEU A 83 -6.23 -4.79 -3.40
N ARG A 84 -5.55 -3.89 -4.11
CA ARG A 84 -4.30 -4.17 -4.81
C ARG A 84 -3.15 -3.61 -3.98
N PHE A 85 -2.13 -4.42 -3.73
CA PHE A 85 -1.05 -4.04 -2.85
C PHE A 85 0.33 -4.37 -3.42
N TYR A 86 1.28 -3.48 -3.16
CA TYR A 86 2.70 -3.64 -3.40
C TYR A 86 3.45 -3.09 -2.19
N GLU A 87 4.10 -3.97 -1.39
CA GLU A 87 4.61 -3.59 -0.08
C GLU A 87 5.95 -4.25 0.25
N HIS A 88 6.78 -3.58 1.05
CA HIS A 88 7.88 -4.23 1.75
C HIS A 88 7.35 -5.22 2.77
N VAL A 89 8.05 -6.35 2.93
CA VAL A 89 7.68 -7.38 3.91
C VAL A 89 8.89 -8.00 4.58
N VAL A 90 8.66 -8.60 5.75
CA VAL A 90 9.70 -9.34 6.47
C VAL A 90 10.20 -10.54 5.65
N ALA A 91 11.49 -10.85 5.75
CA ALA A 91 12.06 -12.03 5.09
C ALA A 91 11.56 -13.34 5.72
N HIS A 92 11.36 -14.38 4.91
CA HIS A 92 10.98 -15.70 5.43
C HIS A 92 12.11 -16.41 6.20
N LYS A 93 13.36 -16.16 5.83
CA LYS A 93 14.51 -16.78 6.49
C LYS A 93 14.76 -16.13 7.84
N SER A 94 15.06 -16.92 8.86
CA SER A 94 15.21 -16.47 10.26
C SER A 94 16.31 -15.41 10.45
N LEU A 95 17.48 -15.58 9.84
CA LEU A 95 18.59 -14.62 9.99
C LEU A 95 18.30 -13.26 9.35
N PRO A 96 17.91 -13.15 8.07
CA PRO A 96 17.51 -11.87 7.49
C PRO A 96 16.33 -11.23 8.22
N ALA A 97 15.33 -12.00 8.65
CA ALA A 97 14.19 -11.49 9.40
C ALA A 97 14.64 -10.92 10.78
N GLY A 98 15.58 -11.58 11.44
CA GLY A 98 16.17 -11.06 12.68
C GLY A 98 16.86 -9.72 12.49
N LEU A 99 17.69 -9.59 11.46
CA LEU A 99 18.35 -8.33 11.12
C LEU A 99 17.35 -7.23 10.74
N GLN A 100 16.30 -7.56 9.99
CA GLN A 100 15.23 -6.62 9.67
C GLN A 100 14.52 -6.12 10.93
N ARG A 101 14.19 -6.99 11.89
CA ARG A 101 13.57 -6.58 13.17
C ARG A 101 14.46 -5.65 13.97
N VAL A 102 15.77 -5.91 14.02
CA VAL A 102 16.73 -5.04 14.73
C VAL A 102 16.82 -3.68 14.04
N ALA A 103 16.94 -3.64 12.71
CA ALA A 103 16.98 -2.40 11.94
C ALA A 103 15.67 -1.61 12.12
N ASP A 104 14.54 -2.29 12.07
CA ASP A 104 13.19 -1.74 12.23
C ASP A 104 12.98 -1.10 13.62
N ALA A 105 13.44 -1.78 14.67
CA ALA A 105 13.32 -1.29 16.05
C ALA A 105 14.25 -0.11 16.37
N THR A 106 15.24 0.17 15.52
CA THR A 106 16.29 1.15 15.82
C THR A 106 16.29 2.35 14.89
N ILE A 107 16.87 2.21 13.71
CA ILE A 107 17.18 3.35 12.83
C ILE A 107 16.29 3.44 11.59
N TRP A 108 15.83 2.29 11.08
CA TRP A 108 15.23 2.23 9.75
C TRP A 108 13.99 3.14 9.59
N PRO A 109 12.99 3.13 10.47
CA PRO A 109 11.82 4.01 10.29
C PRO A 109 12.17 5.50 10.26
N ARG A 110 13.26 5.90 10.95
CA ARG A 110 13.70 7.30 11.00
C ARG A 110 14.36 7.76 9.71
N VAL A 111 15.05 6.86 8.99
CA VAL A 111 15.80 7.20 7.75
C VAL A 111 15.05 6.82 6.49
N ALA A 112 14.02 5.98 6.60
CA ALA A 112 13.25 5.45 5.49
C ALA A 112 11.77 5.94 5.50
N GLY A 113 11.52 7.18 5.93
CA GLY A 113 10.21 7.80 5.84
C GLY A 113 9.09 7.06 6.58
N GLY A 114 9.40 6.44 7.73
CA GLY A 114 8.43 5.65 8.50
C GLY A 114 8.26 4.21 8.05
N CYS A 115 8.98 3.77 7.01
CA CYS A 115 8.89 2.39 6.52
C CYS A 115 9.36 1.38 7.57
N HIS A 116 8.61 0.29 7.75
CA HIS A 116 8.91 -0.83 8.62
C HIS A 116 9.25 -2.08 7.81
N LEU A 117 10.50 -2.56 7.91
CA LEU A 117 10.99 -3.75 7.20
C LEU A 117 10.46 -5.06 7.77
N ALA A 118 10.02 -5.06 9.03
CA ALA A 118 9.64 -6.27 9.75
C ALA A 118 8.13 -6.57 9.73
N ARG A 119 7.35 -5.79 8.98
CA ARG A 119 5.90 -6.05 8.83
C ARG A 119 5.64 -7.25 7.95
N ASP A 120 4.69 -8.09 8.36
CA ASP A 120 4.18 -9.18 7.53
C ASP A 120 2.79 -8.80 7.00
N THR A 121 2.80 -8.07 5.89
CA THR A 121 1.59 -7.44 5.34
C THR A 121 0.57 -8.45 4.82
N GLY A 122 1.01 -9.63 4.34
CA GLY A 122 0.08 -10.66 3.87
C GLY A 122 -0.91 -11.10 4.94
N PRO A 123 -0.46 -11.67 6.07
CA PRO A 123 -1.34 -12.01 7.20
C PRO A 123 -2.16 -10.83 7.71
N ALA A 124 -1.59 -9.62 7.79
CA ALA A 124 -2.33 -8.44 8.23
C ALA A 124 -3.52 -8.10 7.32
N ILE A 125 -3.39 -8.30 6.00
CA ILE A 125 -4.49 -8.15 5.04
C ILE A 125 -5.59 -9.18 5.32
N GLU A 126 -5.23 -10.43 5.58
CA GLU A 126 -6.21 -11.49 5.88
C GLU A 126 -6.91 -11.25 7.23
N GLU A 127 -6.17 -10.86 8.26
CA GLU A 127 -6.71 -10.49 9.60
C GLU A 127 -7.68 -9.30 9.51
N ALA A 128 -7.46 -8.38 8.57
CA ALA A 128 -8.38 -7.27 8.32
C ALA A 128 -9.69 -7.69 7.58
N GLY A 129 -9.86 -8.97 7.27
CA GLY A 129 -11.07 -9.51 6.64
C GLY A 129 -11.07 -9.43 5.11
N PHE A 130 -9.90 -9.44 4.49
CA PHE A 130 -9.74 -9.65 3.06
C PHE A 130 -9.39 -11.10 2.75
N THR A 131 -9.73 -11.55 1.56
CA THR A 131 -9.29 -12.85 1.03
C THR A 131 -8.27 -12.60 -0.08
N ILE A 132 -7.02 -13.02 0.12
CA ILE A 132 -5.97 -12.89 -0.90
C ILE A 132 -6.29 -13.84 -2.06
N GLN A 133 -6.49 -13.27 -3.24
CA GLN A 133 -6.77 -14.01 -4.48
C GLN A 133 -5.49 -14.45 -5.17
N ARG A 134 -4.50 -13.57 -5.16
CA ARG A 134 -3.19 -13.81 -5.74
C ARG A 134 -2.16 -12.96 -5.01
N SER A 135 -1.02 -13.55 -4.71
CA SER A 135 0.14 -12.79 -4.24
C SER A 135 1.44 -13.42 -4.76
N GLU A 136 2.39 -12.56 -5.02
CA GLU A 136 3.75 -12.93 -5.41
C GLU A 136 4.72 -12.23 -4.45
N ARG A 137 5.71 -12.98 -3.96
CA ARG A 137 6.78 -12.44 -3.14
C ARG A 137 8.10 -12.51 -3.92
N PHE A 138 8.79 -11.40 -4.00
CA PHE A 138 10.06 -11.31 -4.75
C PHE A 138 11.06 -10.37 -4.05
N PRO A 139 12.35 -10.58 -4.27
CA PRO A 139 13.38 -9.64 -3.84
C PRO A 139 13.44 -8.46 -4.82
N PHE A 140 13.49 -7.24 -4.30
CA PHE A 140 13.70 -6.04 -5.10
C PHE A 140 14.85 -5.22 -4.53
N SER A 141 15.68 -4.67 -5.41
CA SER A 141 16.71 -3.70 -5.08
C SER A 141 16.65 -2.54 -6.06
N PRO A 142 16.56 -1.29 -5.59
CA PRO A 142 16.54 -0.12 -6.48
C PRO A 142 17.87 0.11 -7.19
N SER A 143 18.96 -0.53 -6.74
CA SER A 143 20.28 -0.44 -7.35
C SER A 143 21.10 -1.68 -7.01
N ALA A 144 22.01 -2.08 -7.90
CA ALA A 144 22.91 -3.21 -7.68
C ALA A 144 23.84 -3.04 -6.46
N ALA A 145 24.02 -1.82 -5.97
CA ALA A 145 24.85 -1.52 -4.79
C ALA A 145 24.09 -1.68 -3.47
N LEU A 146 22.76 -1.83 -3.49
CA LEU A 146 21.94 -1.95 -2.29
C LEU A 146 21.48 -3.40 -2.07
N PRO A 147 21.32 -3.82 -0.80
CA PRO A 147 20.76 -5.13 -0.53
C PRO A 147 19.31 -5.22 -1.07
N SER A 148 18.94 -6.38 -1.57
CA SER A 148 17.56 -6.62 -1.96
C SER A 148 16.67 -6.80 -0.73
N ILE A 149 15.51 -6.18 -0.76
CA ILE A 149 14.50 -6.24 0.28
C ILE A 149 13.31 -7.04 -0.25
N PRO A 150 12.75 -7.97 0.53
CA PRO A 150 11.55 -8.70 0.12
C PRO A 150 10.35 -7.78 -0.06
N HIS A 151 9.65 -7.96 -1.17
CA HIS A 151 8.40 -7.28 -1.47
C HIS A 151 7.30 -8.32 -1.68
N ILE A 152 6.07 -7.89 -1.52
CA ILE A 152 4.87 -8.64 -1.87
C ILE A 152 4.00 -7.79 -2.80
N LEU A 153 3.55 -8.39 -3.88
CA LEU A 153 2.58 -7.80 -4.82
C LEU A 153 1.36 -8.71 -4.88
N GLY A 154 0.17 -8.16 -4.86
CA GLY A 154 -1.01 -9.01 -4.93
C GLY A 154 -2.34 -8.29 -5.04
N VAL A 155 -3.39 -9.10 -5.06
CA VAL A 155 -4.79 -8.70 -5.08
C VAL A 155 -5.52 -9.48 -3.99
N ALA A 156 -6.29 -8.77 -3.17
CA ALA A 156 -7.18 -9.33 -2.18
C ALA A 156 -8.60 -8.77 -2.38
N ARG A 157 -9.62 -9.51 -1.97
CA ARG A 157 -11.02 -9.09 -2.03
C ARG A 157 -11.59 -8.85 -0.66
N ARG A 158 -12.40 -7.81 -0.55
CA ARG A 158 -13.28 -7.63 0.60
C ARG A 158 -14.33 -8.73 0.61
N ALA A 159 -14.33 -9.57 1.66
CA ALA A 159 -15.38 -10.54 1.91
C ALA A 159 -16.70 -9.83 2.26
#